data_5c064651895a2f862c1089cfa1ac2852
#
_entry.id   5c064651895a2f862c1089cfa1ac2852
#
_cell.length_a   1.000
_cell.length_b   1.000
_cell.length_c   1.000
_cell.angle_alpha   90.00
_cell.angle_beta   90.00
_cell.angle_gamma   90.00
#
_symmetry.space_group_name_H-M   'P 1'
#
loop_
_entity.id
_entity.type
_entity.pdbx_description
1 polymer ?
#
loop_
_entity_poly.entity_id
_entity_poly.type
_entity_poly.pdbx_seq_one_letter_code
_entity_poly.pdbx_strand_id
1 'polypeptide(L)'
;REMSDEDTRGMLMYLPNMTEELADAILDYIDEDTSVREFGAESDYYLDQDPPHAAKDGPLESLEELLLVAGVTPDLLYGEDTNRNGLLDPNENDGDASLPLDNADGILNPGWAAYLTVDAKELNKRLDGSEKINVNNGVLTDLHDMLLEEFDEDVARFVVAFRLNGPYEPLFTDEDSDLIAALNSATN
;
A
#
# COMPACT_ATOMS: atom_id res chain seq x y z
N ARG A 1 1.13 1.13 13.56
CA ARG A 1 0.99 2.59 13.49
C ARG A 1 0.04 2.86 12.35
N GLU A 2 -1.06 3.50 12.60
CA GLU A 2 -1.93 3.97 11.54
C GLU A 2 -1.12 4.96 10.70
N MET A 3 -1.25 4.86 9.38
CA MET A 3 -0.60 5.78 8.46
C MET A 3 -1.31 7.14 8.56
N SER A 4 -0.58 8.21 8.30
CA SER A 4 -1.21 9.53 8.18
C SER A 4 -2.00 9.59 6.86
N ASP A 5 -2.98 10.49 6.79
CA ASP A 5 -3.74 10.75 5.55
C ASP A 5 -2.82 11.13 4.39
N GLU A 6 -1.79 11.93 4.65
CA GLU A 6 -0.80 12.35 3.64
C GLU A 6 0.00 11.14 3.12
N ASP A 7 0.40 10.23 4.02
CA ASP A 7 1.09 8.99 3.61
C ASP A 7 0.17 8.10 2.78
N THR A 8 -1.11 7.97 3.18
CA THR A 8 -2.11 7.16 2.47
C THR A 8 -2.39 7.75 1.08
N ARG A 9 -2.59 9.07 1.00
CA ARG A 9 -2.73 9.79 -0.27
C ARG A 9 -1.50 9.59 -1.16
N GLY A 10 -0.30 9.72 -0.60
CA GLY A 10 0.95 9.48 -1.28
C GLY A 10 1.06 8.06 -1.86
N MET A 11 0.57 7.05 -1.14
CA MET A 11 0.53 5.67 -1.64
C MET A 11 -0.47 5.48 -2.77
N LEU A 12 -1.66 6.07 -2.68
CA LEU A 12 -2.65 6.00 -3.76
C LEU A 12 -2.11 6.59 -5.06
N MET A 13 -1.31 7.66 -4.99
CA MET A 13 -0.71 8.30 -6.16
C MET A 13 0.27 7.41 -6.95
N TYR A 14 0.67 6.25 -6.41
CA TYR A 14 1.45 5.26 -7.18
C TYR A 14 0.59 4.35 -8.08
N LEU A 15 -0.74 4.37 -7.92
CA LEU A 15 -1.62 3.58 -8.78
C LEU A 15 -1.66 4.13 -10.21
N PRO A 16 -1.81 3.29 -11.22
CA PRO A 16 -1.89 3.72 -12.61
C PRO A 16 -3.04 4.72 -12.81
N ASN A 17 -2.79 5.81 -13.53
CA ASN A 17 -3.77 6.85 -13.85
C ASN A 17 -4.48 7.47 -12.63
N MET A 18 -3.91 7.34 -11.43
CA MET A 18 -4.41 8.03 -10.24
C MET A 18 -4.20 9.54 -10.38
N THR A 19 -5.20 10.31 -9.97
CA THR A 19 -5.14 11.77 -9.89
C THR A 19 -5.39 12.24 -8.46
N GLU A 20 -5.11 13.51 -8.19
CA GLU A 20 -5.36 14.09 -6.87
C GLU A 20 -6.85 14.06 -6.52
N GLU A 21 -7.70 14.30 -7.52
CA GLU A 21 -9.17 14.26 -7.37
C GLU A 21 -9.66 12.86 -6.98
N LEU A 22 -9.15 11.83 -7.64
CA LEU A 22 -9.50 10.45 -7.33
C LEU A 22 -9.00 10.02 -5.95
N ALA A 23 -7.77 10.41 -5.60
CA ALA A 23 -7.20 10.08 -4.31
C ALA A 23 -7.97 10.76 -3.17
N ASP A 24 -8.29 12.05 -3.30
CA ASP A 24 -9.06 12.78 -2.30
C ASP A 24 -10.50 12.23 -2.18
N ALA A 25 -11.15 11.89 -3.30
CA ALA A 25 -12.48 11.30 -3.29
C ALA A 25 -12.51 9.90 -2.65
N ILE A 26 -11.46 9.08 -2.84
CA ILE A 26 -11.34 7.78 -2.17
C ILE A 26 -11.17 7.96 -0.67
N LEU A 27 -10.33 8.91 -0.23
CA LEU A 27 -10.07 9.16 1.17
C LEU A 27 -11.33 9.67 1.89
N ASP A 28 -12.04 10.67 1.31
CA ASP A 28 -13.28 11.18 1.88
C ASP A 28 -14.38 10.10 1.93
N TYR A 29 -14.41 9.20 0.94
CA TYR A 29 -15.39 8.13 0.92
C TYR A 29 -15.23 7.12 2.06
N ILE A 30 -13.99 6.92 2.55
CA ILE A 30 -13.67 5.88 3.55
C ILE A 30 -13.34 6.41 4.94
N ASP A 31 -13.05 7.69 5.11
CA ASP A 31 -12.77 8.23 6.45
C ASP A 31 -14.06 8.43 7.28
N GLU A 32 -13.90 8.71 8.58
CA GLU A 32 -15.03 8.79 9.50
C GLU A 32 -15.51 10.24 9.70
N ASP A 33 -14.83 11.21 9.08
CA ASP A 33 -15.21 12.61 9.26
C ASP A 33 -16.08 13.10 8.07
N THR A 34 -16.44 14.35 8.02
CA THR A 34 -17.29 14.94 6.97
C THR A 34 -16.62 16.15 6.33
N SER A 35 -15.32 16.26 6.47
CA SER A 35 -14.54 17.41 6.02
C SER A 35 -14.02 17.17 4.62
N VAL A 36 -14.68 17.73 3.63
CA VAL A 36 -14.33 17.58 2.20
C VAL A 36 -12.89 18.07 1.96
N ARG A 37 -12.03 17.22 1.39
CA ARG A 37 -10.69 17.60 0.89
C ARG A 37 -10.81 18.52 -0.33
N GLU A 38 -9.70 19.11 -0.75
CA GLU A 38 -9.70 20.10 -1.84
C GLU A 38 -10.40 19.60 -3.10
N PHE A 39 -10.24 18.33 -3.44
CA PHE A 39 -10.83 17.68 -4.62
C PHE A 39 -11.72 16.49 -4.24
N GLY A 40 -12.04 16.32 -2.98
CA GLY A 40 -12.75 15.17 -2.47
C GLY A 40 -14.27 15.26 -2.62
N ALA A 41 -14.98 14.25 -2.12
CA ALA A 41 -16.41 14.15 -2.16
C ALA A 41 -16.94 13.41 -0.95
N GLU A 42 -17.87 14.04 -0.25
CA GLU A 42 -18.54 13.53 0.95
C GLU A 42 -20.00 13.12 0.67
N SER A 43 -20.68 12.63 1.70
CA SER A 43 -22.07 12.14 1.61
C SER A 43 -23.02 13.12 0.94
N ASP A 44 -22.83 14.43 1.10
CA ASP A 44 -23.68 15.45 0.44
C ASP A 44 -23.60 15.35 -1.10
N TYR A 45 -22.39 15.07 -1.63
CA TYR A 45 -22.20 14.86 -3.06
C TYR A 45 -22.89 13.59 -3.54
N TYR A 46 -22.74 12.48 -2.82
CA TYR A 46 -23.27 11.17 -3.21
C TYR A 46 -24.79 11.07 -3.07
N LEU A 47 -25.40 11.82 -2.15
CA LEU A 47 -26.85 11.88 -2.00
C LEU A 47 -27.55 12.58 -3.16
N ASP A 48 -26.84 13.43 -3.90
CA ASP A 48 -27.34 14.10 -5.11
C ASP A 48 -27.17 13.27 -6.39
N GLN A 49 -26.55 12.08 -6.31
CA GLN A 49 -26.36 11.19 -7.45
C GLN A 49 -27.63 10.32 -7.73
N ASP A 50 -27.65 9.62 -8.86
CA ASP A 50 -28.70 8.66 -9.22
C ASP A 50 -28.06 7.27 -9.52
N PRO A 51 -28.27 6.26 -8.69
CA PRO A 51 -29.02 6.25 -7.42
C PRO A 51 -28.31 6.98 -6.28
N PRO A 52 -29.03 7.65 -5.37
CA PRO A 52 -28.44 8.31 -4.23
C PRO A 52 -27.87 7.28 -3.23
N HIS A 53 -26.71 7.58 -2.70
CA HIS A 53 -26.07 6.80 -1.63
C HIS A 53 -25.28 7.74 -0.70
N ALA A 54 -24.79 7.27 0.43
CA ALA A 54 -23.89 8.01 1.30
C ALA A 54 -22.45 7.56 1.08
N ALA A 55 -21.48 8.36 1.51
CA ALA A 55 -20.11 7.89 1.66
C ALA A 55 -20.08 6.69 2.63
N LYS A 56 -19.05 5.86 2.55
CA LYS A 56 -18.95 4.64 3.38
C LYS A 56 -18.66 4.98 4.83
N ASP A 57 -17.91 6.06 5.10
CA ASP A 57 -17.46 6.49 6.43
C ASP A 57 -16.80 5.33 7.20
N GLY A 58 -16.01 4.51 6.52
CA GLY A 58 -15.39 3.33 7.08
C GLY A 58 -14.65 2.47 6.05
N PRO A 59 -14.05 1.35 6.51
CA PRO A 59 -13.27 0.49 5.64
C PRO A 59 -14.13 -0.18 4.56
N LEU A 60 -13.58 -0.32 3.36
CA LEU A 60 -14.21 -1.05 2.27
C LEU A 60 -14.34 -2.55 2.61
N GLU A 61 -15.46 -3.16 2.23
CA GLU A 61 -15.70 -4.60 2.36
C GLU A 61 -15.29 -5.37 1.08
N SER A 62 -15.33 -4.68 -0.06
CA SER A 62 -14.85 -5.21 -1.34
C SER A 62 -14.23 -4.10 -2.19
N LEU A 63 -13.40 -4.48 -3.16
CA LEU A 63 -12.81 -3.50 -4.09
C LEU A 63 -13.86 -2.88 -5.03
N GLU A 64 -14.95 -3.59 -5.28
CA GLU A 64 -16.06 -3.12 -6.10
C GLU A 64 -16.73 -1.88 -5.53
N GLU A 65 -16.66 -1.66 -4.22
CA GLU A 65 -17.18 -0.44 -3.59
C GLU A 65 -16.47 0.82 -4.10
N LEU A 66 -15.24 0.71 -4.59
CA LEU A 66 -14.54 1.83 -5.24
C LEU A 66 -15.32 2.38 -6.46
N LEU A 67 -16.13 1.57 -7.11
CA LEU A 67 -17.00 2.04 -8.23
C LEU A 67 -18.11 3.00 -7.78
N LEU A 68 -18.34 3.13 -6.48
CA LEU A 68 -19.27 4.11 -5.91
C LEU A 68 -18.57 5.45 -5.63
N VAL A 69 -17.25 5.49 -5.67
CA VAL A 69 -16.46 6.70 -5.42
C VAL A 69 -16.49 7.63 -6.64
N ALA A 70 -16.60 8.93 -6.38
CA ALA A 70 -16.63 9.95 -7.42
C ALA A 70 -15.43 9.84 -8.37
N GLY A 71 -15.71 9.77 -9.67
CA GLY A 71 -14.69 9.70 -10.73
C GLY A 71 -14.06 8.32 -10.95
N VAL A 72 -14.28 7.33 -10.09
CA VAL A 72 -13.78 5.98 -10.32
C VAL A 72 -14.60 5.26 -11.38
N THR A 73 -13.92 4.68 -12.35
CA THR A 73 -14.53 3.93 -13.46
C THR A 73 -14.10 2.46 -13.44
N PRO A 74 -14.87 1.57 -14.09
CA PRO A 74 -14.46 0.19 -14.30
C PRO A 74 -13.08 0.05 -14.97
N ASP A 75 -12.74 0.95 -15.91
CA ASP A 75 -11.45 0.93 -16.60
C ASP A 75 -10.28 1.26 -15.65
N LEU A 76 -10.49 2.16 -14.67
CA LEU A 76 -9.49 2.43 -13.65
C LEU A 76 -9.33 1.22 -12.71
N LEU A 77 -10.45 0.61 -12.30
CA LEU A 77 -10.43 -0.47 -11.32
C LEU A 77 -9.95 -1.79 -11.92
N TYR A 78 -10.38 -2.16 -13.10
CA TYR A 78 -10.09 -3.47 -13.71
C TYR A 78 -9.17 -3.39 -14.93
N GLY A 79 -8.95 -2.18 -15.49
CA GLY A 79 -8.19 -2.02 -16.72
C GLY A 79 -8.83 -2.78 -17.88
N GLU A 80 -8.01 -3.52 -18.61
CA GLU A 80 -8.42 -4.37 -19.72
C GLU A 80 -8.94 -5.74 -19.25
N ASP A 81 -8.55 -6.20 -18.02
CA ASP A 81 -8.96 -7.49 -17.43
C ASP A 81 -10.39 -7.43 -16.86
N THR A 82 -11.37 -7.30 -17.73
CA THR A 82 -12.78 -7.12 -17.33
C THR A 82 -13.39 -8.37 -16.71
N ASN A 83 -12.90 -9.54 -17.08
CA ASN A 83 -13.35 -10.84 -16.54
C ASN A 83 -12.55 -11.27 -15.29
N ARG A 84 -11.49 -10.55 -14.95
CA ARG A 84 -10.64 -10.75 -13.75
C ARG A 84 -9.98 -12.13 -13.69
N ASN A 85 -9.59 -12.66 -14.84
CA ASN A 85 -8.91 -13.97 -14.94
C ASN A 85 -7.37 -13.84 -14.89
N GLY A 86 -6.81 -12.64 -15.03
CA GLY A 86 -5.38 -12.36 -15.06
C GLY A 86 -4.68 -12.85 -16.32
N LEU A 87 -5.42 -13.14 -17.39
CA LEU A 87 -4.92 -13.60 -18.67
C LEU A 87 -5.35 -12.62 -19.75
N LEU A 88 -4.47 -12.35 -20.71
CA LEU A 88 -4.79 -11.53 -21.85
C LEU A 88 -5.68 -12.31 -22.83
N ASP A 89 -6.95 -12.00 -22.85
CA ASP A 89 -7.91 -12.59 -23.77
C ASP A 89 -7.92 -11.88 -25.14
N PRO A 90 -8.42 -12.52 -26.22
CA PRO A 90 -8.42 -11.91 -27.55
C PRO A 90 -9.18 -10.58 -27.64
N ASN A 91 -10.23 -10.38 -26.85
CA ASN A 91 -11.01 -9.13 -26.78
C ASN A 91 -10.35 -8.06 -25.90
N GLU A 92 -9.30 -8.40 -25.18
CA GLU A 92 -8.48 -7.51 -24.34
C GLU A 92 -7.18 -7.13 -25.06
N ASN A 93 -7.06 -7.46 -26.35
CA ASN A 93 -5.91 -7.15 -27.20
C ASN A 93 -6.34 -6.98 -28.68
N ASP A 94 -7.49 -6.36 -28.90
CA ASP A 94 -8.02 -6.11 -30.25
C ASP A 94 -8.26 -4.63 -30.58
N GLY A 95 -7.80 -3.75 -29.66
CA GLY A 95 -7.94 -2.30 -29.75
C GLY A 95 -9.39 -1.85 -29.58
N ASP A 96 -9.90 -1.16 -30.57
CA ASP A 96 -11.28 -0.64 -30.56
C ASP A 96 -12.30 -1.64 -31.16
N ALA A 97 -11.93 -2.89 -31.45
CA ALA A 97 -12.82 -3.82 -32.13
C ALA A 97 -13.89 -4.41 -31.24
N SER A 98 -13.61 -4.59 -29.95
CA SER A 98 -14.59 -5.00 -28.94
C SER A 98 -14.33 -4.32 -27.59
N LEU A 99 -15.16 -4.62 -26.57
CA LEU A 99 -14.94 -4.13 -25.20
C LEU A 99 -14.22 -5.22 -24.39
N PRO A 100 -13.34 -4.82 -23.46
CA PRO A 100 -12.92 -3.42 -23.14
C PRO A 100 -12.14 -2.77 -24.29
N LEU A 101 -12.11 -1.42 -24.32
CA LEU A 101 -11.17 -0.74 -25.22
C LEU A 101 -9.75 -0.94 -24.68
N ASP A 102 -8.84 -1.36 -25.56
CA ASP A 102 -7.46 -1.65 -25.22
C ASP A 102 -6.51 -1.00 -26.24
N ASN A 103 -5.21 -1.11 -26.02
CA ASN A 103 -4.21 -0.53 -26.91
C ASN A 103 -3.58 -1.53 -27.90
N ALA A 104 -4.01 -2.78 -27.88
CA ALA A 104 -3.53 -3.91 -28.70
C ALA A 104 -2.00 -4.10 -28.63
N ASP A 105 -1.35 -3.81 -27.49
CA ASP A 105 0.09 -3.93 -27.33
C ASP A 105 0.58 -5.33 -26.93
N GLY A 106 -0.35 -6.25 -26.65
CA GLY A 106 -0.06 -7.62 -26.25
C GLY A 106 0.28 -7.77 -24.77
N ILE A 107 0.02 -6.75 -23.95
CA ILE A 107 0.27 -6.75 -22.50
C ILE A 107 -1.06 -6.48 -21.79
N LEU A 108 -1.44 -7.34 -20.85
CA LEU A 108 -2.63 -7.12 -20.04
C LEU A 108 -2.43 -5.95 -19.05
N ASN A 109 -3.32 -5.00 -19.07
CA ASN A 109 -3.38 -3.85 -18.16
C ASN A 109 -4.44 -4.10 -17.07
N PRO A 110 -4.10 -4.59 -15.88
CA PRO A 110 -5.07 -5.14 -14.94
C PRO A 110 -5.74 -4.08 -14.03
N GLY A 111 -5.57 -2.80 -14.28
CA GLY A 111 -6.11 -1.73 -13.44
C GLY A 111 -5.67 -1.77 -11.98
N TRP A 112 -6.41 -1.08 -11.08
CA TRP A 112 -6.07 -1.00 -9.66
C TRP A 112 -6.29 -2.30 -8.89
N ALA A 113 -7.21 -3.16 -9.35
CA ALA A 113 -7.55 -4.41 -8.69
C ALA A 113 -6.35 -5.37 -8.56
N ALA A 114 -5.33 -5.23 -9.40
CA ALA A 114 -4.09 -5.99 -9.27
C ALA A 114 -3.18 -5.52 -8.14
N TYR A 115 -3.37 -4.30 -7.64
CA TYR A 115 -2.49 -3.67 -6.65
C TYR A 115 -3.15 -3.46 -5.29
N LEU A 116 -4.48 -3.53 -5.22
CA LEU A 116 -5.27 -3.26 -4.03
C LEU A 116 -5.87 -4.54 -3.43
N THR A 117 -6.05 -4.53 -2.13
CA THR A 117 -6.83 -5.55 -1.41
C THR A 117 -7.52 -4.90 -0.21
N VAL A 118 -8.73 -5.33 0.09
CA VAL A 118 -9.45 -4.95 1.31
C VAL A 118 -9.09 -5.83 2.50
N ASP A 119 -8.49 -7.00 2.27
CA ASP A 119 -8.06 -7.94 3.31
C ASP A 119 -6.52 -7.98 3.39
N ALA A 120 -5.96 -6.88 3.91
CA ALA A 120 -4.51 -6.73 4.12
C ALA A 120 -4.01 -7.33 5.44
N LYS A 121 -4.87 -8.00 6.22
CA LYS A 121 -4.48 -8.60 7.50
C LYS A 121 -3.77 -9.93 7.26
N GLU A 122 -2.46 -9.91 7.41
CA GLU A 122 -1.69 -11.15 7.48
C GLU A 122 -2.01 -11.89 8.79
N LEU A 123 -2.28 -13.19 8.69
CA LEU A 123 -2.30 -14.05 9.87
C LEU A 123 -0.90 -14.00 10.49
N ASN A 124 -0.79 -13.45 11.70
CA ASN A 124 0.49 -13.33 12.41
C ASN A 124 0.96 -14.70 12.96
N LYS A 125 0.93 -15.70 12.06
CA LYS A 125 1.28 -17.08 12.39
C LYS A 125 2.32 -17.63 11.41
N ARG A 126 3.14 -18.53 11.94
CA ARG A 126 4.10 -19.32 11.16
C ARG A 126 3.39 -20.50 10.47
N LEU A 127 4.09 -21.20 9.61
CA LEU A 127 3.54 -22.38 8.90
C LEU A 127 3.14 -23.53 9.86
N ASP A 128 3.76 -23.62 11.03
CA ASP A 128 3.44 -24.60 12.08
C ASP A 128 2.28 -24.18 12.99
N GLY A 129 1.70 -22.99 12.77
CA GLY A 129 0.60 -22.44 13.53
C GLY A 129 1.00 -21.64 14.77
N SER A 130 2.29 -21.58 15.12
CA SER A 130 2.79 -20.71 16.21
C SER A 130 2.73 -19.22 15.81
N GLU A 131 2.76 -18.34 16.79
CA GLU A 131 2.75 -16.90 16.54
C GLU A 131 4.11 -16.42 16.05
N LYS A 132 4.12 -15.45 15.12
CA LYS A 132 5.34 -14.72 14.73
C LYS A 132 5.75 -13.77 15.85
N ILE A 133 7.06 -13.54 15.99
CA ILE A 133 7.57 -12.55 16.94
C ILE A 133 7.21 -11.14 16.44
N ASN A 134 6.43 -10.42 17.23
CA ASN A 134 6.14 -9.02 16.93
C ASN A 134 7.28 -8.12 17.39
N VAL A 135 8.14 -7.73 16.45
CA VAL A 135 9.32 -6.89 16.74
C VAL A 135 8.96 -5.45 17.17
N ASN A 136 7.72 -5.01 16.96
CA ASN A 136 7.26 -3.65 17.26
C ASN A 136 6.51 -3.53 18.60
N ASN A 137 6.17 -4.64 19.23
CA ASN A 137 5.37 -4.66 20.44
C ASN A 137 6.11 -5.26 21.64
N GLY A 138 5.70 -4.91 22.86
CA GLY A 138 6.23 -5.48 24.08
C GLY A 138 7.43 -4.74 24.68
N VAL A 139 7.92 -5.28 25.78
CA VAL A 139 9.11 -4.84 26.51
C VAL A 139 10.36 -5.32 25.76
N LEU A 140 11.38 -4.49 25.67
CA LEU A 140 12.59 -4.82 24.90
C LEU A 140 13.35 -6.04 25.42
N THR A 141 13.32 -6.28 26.75
CA THR A 141 13.91 -7.47 27.37
C THR A 141 13.19 -8.74 26.90
N ASP A 142 11.86 -8.73 26.87
CA ASP A 142 11.07 -9.89 26.44
C ASP A 142 11.28 -10.15 24.94
N LEU A 143 11.37 -9.08 24.14
CA LEU A 143 11.70 -9.20 22.72
C LEU A 143 13.09 -9.81 22.52
N HIS A 144 14.09 -9.36 23.30
CA HIS A 144 15.43 -9.91 23.24
C HIS A 144 15.45 -11.42 23.55
N ASP A 145 14.76 -11.82 24.62
CA ASP A 145 14.68 -13.23 25.04
C ASP A 145 13.97 -14.10 24.00
N MET A 146 12.83 -13.62 23.42
CA MET A 146 12.14 -14.32 22.35
C MET A 146 13.01 -14.46 21.08
N LEU A 147 13.81 -13.44 20.77
CA LEU A 147 14.72 -13.50 19.63
C LEU A 147 15.91 -14.47 19.88
N LEU A 148 16.39 -14.58 21.13
CA LEU A 148 17.44 -15.54 21.49
C LEU A 148 16.99 -17.01 21.41
N GLU A 149 15.69 -17.28 21.58
CA GLU A 149 15.14 -18.64 21.41
C GLU A 149 15.16 -19.10 19.95
N GLU A 150 15.08 -18.18 19.00
CA GLU A 150 14.92 -18.45 17.57
C GLU A 150 16.19 -18.18 16.76
N PHE A 151 17.02 -17.23 17.21
CA PHE A 151 18.18 -16.71 16.49
C PHE A 151 19.39 -16.65 17.43
N ASP A 152 20.51 -16.20 16.90
CA ASP A 152 21.71 -15.96 17.69
C ASP A 152 21.68 -14.59 18.44
N GLU A 153 22.66 -14.41 19.34
CA GLU A 153 22.78 -13.21 20.16
C GLU A 153 23.02 -11.93 19.34
N ASP A 154 23.71 -12.03 18.21
CA ASP A 154 24.01 -10.88 17.36
C ASP A 154 22.76 -10.37 16.66
N VAL A 155 21.89 -11.26 16.18
CA VAL A 155 20.59 -10.92 15.59
C VAL A 155 19.67 -10.30 16.64
N ALA A 156 19.58 -10.88 17.84
CA ALA A 156 18.75 -10.34 18.93
C ALA A 156 19.19 -8.93 19.33
N ARG A 157 20.49 -8.71 19.50
CA ARG A 157 21.08 -7.40 19.81
C ARG A 157 20.84 -6.39 18.70
N PHE A 158 21.02 -6.80 17.44
CA PHE A 158 20.80 -5.91 16.30
C PHE A 158 19.36 -5.41 16.24
N VAL A 159 18.37 -6.31 16.33
CA VAL A 159 16.94 -5.96 16.28
C VAL A 159 16.57 -5.02 17.43
N VAL A 160 17.03 -5.31 18.66
CA VAL A 160 16.76 -4.46 19.82
C VAL A 160 17.43 -3.09 19.67
N ALA A 161 18.68 -3.04 19.22
CA ALA A 161 19.39 -1.79 18.99
C ALA A 161 18.72 -0.93 17.90
N PHE A 162 18.30 -1.56 16.79
CA PHE A 162 17.57 -0.89 15.72
C PHE A 162 16.24 -0.31 16.21
N ARG A 163 15.51 -1.06 17.03
CA ARG A 163 14.26 -0.58 17.61
C ARG A 163 14.43 0.57 18.60
N LEU A 164 15.55 0.60 19.33
CA LEU A 164 15.88 1.69 20.27
C LEU A 164 16.27 2.98 19.55
N ASN A 165 17.04 2.86 18.47
CA ASN A 165 17.72 4.00 17.85
C ASN A 165 17.12 4.40 16.49
N GLY A 166 16.20 3.57 15.94
CA GLY A 166 15.69 3.75 14.58
C GLY A 166 16.71 3.35 13.50
N PRO A 167 16.42 3.62 12.24
CA PRO A 167 17.36 3.40 11.16
C PRO A 167 18.60 4.25 11.41
N TYR A 168 19.77 3.60 11.37
CA TYR A 168 21.04 4.29 11.47
C TYR A 168 21.24 5.18 10.24
N GLU A 169 21.14 6.49 10.41
CA GLU A 169 21.66 7.41 9.41
C GLU A 169 23.18 7.40 9.54
N PRO A 170 23.93 6.96 8.51
CA PRO A 170 25.38 6.99 8.60
C PRO A 170 25.82 8.44 8.81
N LEU A 171 26.50 8.69 9.91
CA LEU A 171 27.11 9.98 10.22
C LEU A 171 28.28 10.32 9.27
N PHE A 172 28.53 9.46 8.30
CA PHE A 172 29.57 9.66 7.31
C PHE A 172 29.05 10.55 6.20
N THR A 173 29.48 11.80 6.22
CA THR A 173 29.39 12.70 5.09
C THR A 173 30.43 12.31 4.04
N ASP A 174 30.31 12.82 2.81
CA ASP A 174 31.33 12.59 1.74
C ASP A 174 32.76 12.99 2.18
N GLU A 175 32.89 13.84 3.20
CA GLU A 175 34.17 14.24 3.80
C GLU A 175 34.83 13.11 4.63
N ASP A 176 34.05 12.12 5.09
CA ASP A 176 34.57 10.98 5.87
C ASP A 176 35.05 9.81 4.99
N SER A 177 34.87 9.88 3.68
CA SER A 177 35.26 8.83 2.73
C SER A 177 36.78 8.55 2.77
N ASP A 178 37.59 9.59 3.02
CA ASP A 178 39.04 9.48 3.14
C ASP A 178 39.47 8.76 4.44
N LEU A 179 38.69 8.89 5.51
CA LEU A 179 38.90 8.21 6.79
C LEU A 179 38.60 6.71 6.68
N ILE A 180 37.53 6.36 5.95
CA ILE A 180 37.14 4.96 5.66
C ILE A 180 38.19 4.29 4.78
N ALA A 181 38.71 4.99 3.78
CA ALA A 181 39.77 4.51 2.91
C ALA A 181 41.09 4.27 3.72
N ALA A 182 41.43 5.17 4.65
CA ALA A 182 42.56 5.04 5.52
C ALA A 182 42.41 3.87 6.51
N LEU A 183 41.24 3.65 7.10
CA LEU A 183 40.94 2.52 8.00
C LEU A 183 41.02 1.18 7.27
N ASN A 184 40.51 1.09 6.06
CA ASN A 184 40.56 -0.12 5.23
C ASN A 184 41.99 -0.44 4.76
N SER A 185 42.88 0.56 4.61
CA SER A 185 44.28 0.38 4.25
C SER A 185 45.17 -0.03 5.43
N ALA A 186 44.74 0.23 6.68
CA ALA A 186 45.46 -0.12 7.89
C ALA A 186 45.17 -1.55 8.38
N THR A 187 44.17 -2.23 7.81
CA THR A 187 43.76 -3.60 8.18
C THR A 187 44.26 -4.69 7.20
N ASN A 188 45.06 -4.32 6.18
CA ASN A 188 45.83 -5.20 5.29
C ASN A 188 47.31 -5.10 5.61
#